data_04e040dbc5f9df499b0e80855f17234d
#
_entry.id   04e040dbc5f9df499b0e80855f17234d
#
_cell.length_a   1.000
_cell.length_b   1.000
_cell.length_c   1.000
_cell.angle_alpha   90.00
_cell.angle_beta   90.00
_cell.angle_gamma   90.00
#
_symmetry.space_group_name_H-M   'P 1'
#
loop_
_entity.id
_entity.type
_entity.pdbx_description
1 polymer ?
#
loop_
_entity_poly.entity_id
_entity_poly.type
_entity_poly.pdbx_seq_one_letter_code
_entity_poly.pdbx_strand_id
1 'polypeptide(L)'
;MAFVALLVLNEERPGDLIHGRISSVARISWSGRLARPGLTWRTVMTGRAGAPLAAPEIIRTATRLKPVPLVPEIRLRQADDPISLWQRIELASGRTGLDPPFWAFAWAGGQALARYLLDHPETVRGRHAIDVASGSGLVAIAAARAGAAAVTAYDIDPLAIAAIAVNAGANGVTVLAVCADVLDEDGPPAPGADVVLAADAFYERDLAGRVMRFLERGHARGAAVLAGDFGRAYLPRDRLAAVASYDVPGLSVLEGSDIKRTTIWSLPG
;
A
#
# COMPACT_ATOMS: atom_id res chain seq x y z
N MET A 1 6.04 9.94 -17.72
CA MET A 1 7.33 10.12 -17.01
C MET A 1 7.44 8.97 -16.02
N ALA A 2 8.41 8.11 -16.20
CA ALA A 2 8.68 7.03 -15.28
C ALA A 2 9.02 7.62 -13.89
N PHE A 3 8.45 7.10 -12.83
CA PHE A 3 8.81 7.45 -11.46
C PHE A 3 10.25 6.99 -11.23
N VAL A 4 11.17 7.92 -11.28
CA VAL A 4 12.55 7.71 -10.83
C VAL A 4 12.53 8.10 -9.35
N ALA A 5 12.50 7.13 -8.46
CA ALA A 5 12.88 7.38 -7.09
C ALA A 5 14.39 7.68 -7.11
N LEU A 6 14.74 8.93 -6.93
CA LEU A 6 16.13 9.38 -6.85
C LEU A 6 16.67 8.96 -5.49
N LEU A 7 17.33 7.81 -5.42
CA LEU A 7 18.08 7.40 -4.24
C LEU A 7 19.46 8.06 -4.32
N VAL A 8 19.68 9.11 -3.53
CA VAL A 8 21.03 9.66 -3.32
C VAL A 8 21.72 8.78 -2.29
N LEU A 9 22.55 7.85 -2.75
CA LEU A 9 23.45 7.10 -1.88
C LEU A 9 24.65 7.98 -1.57
N ASN A 10 24.73 8.48 -0.35
CA ASN A 10 25.95 9.08 0.19
C ASN A 10 26.85 7.94 0.66
N GLU A 11 27.77 7.49 -0.21
CA GLU A 11 28.92 6.69 0.23
C GLU A 11 29.98 7.67 0.80
N GLU A 12 29.92 7.93 2.09
CA GLU A 12 31.06 8.55 2.79
C GLU A 12 32.13 7.48 3.03
N ARG A 13 33.20 7.54 2.24
CA ARG A 13 34.49 6.93 2.63
C ARG A 13 35.23 7.90 3.54
N PRO A 14 35.81 7.49 4.64
CA PRO A 14 36.63 8.37 5.48
C PRO A 14 37.91 8.73 4.69
N GLY A 15 38.02 9.96 4.21
CA GLY A 15 39.28 10.45 3.68
C GLY A 15 39.26 11.61 2.68
N ASP A 16 38.15 12.04 2.13
CA ASP A 16 38.16 13.11 1.11
C ASP A 16 37.22 14.28 1.48
N LEU A 17 37.73 15.17 2.30
CA LEU A 17 37.31 16.57 2.33
C LEU A 17 38.03 17.27 1.19
N ILE A 18 37.34 17.69 0.13
CA ILE A 18 37.48 18.93 -0.65
C ILE A 18 36.68 18.79 -1.98
N HIS A 19 35.78 19.77 -2.22
CA HIS A 19 35.03 20.06 -3.45
C HIS A 19 33.90 19.09 -3.88
N GLY A 20 32.67 19.50 -3.51
CA GLY A 20 31.42 18.90 -3.97
C GLY A 20 31.26 18.88 -5.49
N ARG A 21 31.19 17.68 -6.03
CA ARG A 21 30.49 17.38 -7.27
C ARG A 21 29.71 16.10 -7.07
N ILE A 22 28.39 16.24 -7.15
CA ILE A 22 27.47 15.09 -7.22
C ILE A 22 27.71 14.38 -8.55
N SER A 23 28.35 13.25 -8.52
CA SER A 23 28.54 12.40 -9.70
C SER A 23 28.20 10.95 -9.37
N SER A 24 26.95 10.62 -9.47
CA SER A 24 26.38 9.40 -10.07
C SER A 24 24.90 9.26 -9.66
N VAL A 25 24.03 9.48 -10.63
CA VAL A 25 22.60 9.19 -10.52
C VAL A 25 22.41 7.75 -10.98
N ALA A 26 22.24 6.81 -10.05
CA ALA A 26 21.85 5.45 -10.41
C ALA A 26 20.35 5.46 -10.75
N ARG A 27 20.02 5.17 -12.02
CA ARG A 27 18.63 4.89 -12.43
C ARG A 27 18.31 3.46 -12.04
N ILE A 28 17.41 3.28 -11.09
CA ILE A 28 16.81 1.98 -10.83
C ILE A 28 15.61 1.86 -11.78
N SER A 29 15.73 1.03 -12.82
CA SER A 29 14.59 0.64 -13.63
C SER A 29 13.88 -0.53 -12.95
N TRP A 30 12.61 -0.38 -12.64
CA TRP A 30 11.77 -1.44 -12.15
C TRP A 30 11.46 -2.42 -13.29
N SER A 31 12.05 -3.60 -13.27
CA SER A 31 11.58 -4.76 -14.01
C SER A 31 10.91 -5.68 -13.02
N GLY A 32 9.57 -5.63 -12.95
CA GLY A 32 8.77 -6.49 -12.10
C GLY A 32 9.10 -7.96 -12.39
N ARG A 33 9.66 -8.68 -11.42
CA ARG A 33 9.71 -10.13 -11.42
C ARG A 33 8.71 -10.64 -10.39
N LEU A 34 7.72 -11.35 -10.91
CA LEU A 34 6.73 -12.09 -10.15
C LEU A 34 7.39 -12.90 -9.02
N ALA A 35 6.85 -12.78 -7.83
CA ALA A 35 7.25 -13.59 -6.69
C ALA A 35 7.13 -15.07 -7.02
N ARG A 36 8.21 -15.83 -6.90
CA ARG A 36 8.18 -17.29 -7.09
C ARG A 36 7.41 -17.94 -5.94
N PRO A 37 6.46 -18.84 -6.21
CA PRO A 37 5.78 -19.59 -5.16
C PRO A 37 6.79 -20.53 -4.46
N GLY A 38 6.84 -20.50 -3.13
CA GLY A 38 7.53 -21.51 -2.35
C GLY A 38 8.55 -21.04 -1.30
N LEU A 39 8.70 -19.75 -0.99
CA LEU A 39 9.56 -19.30 0.08
C LEU A 39 8.77 -18.86 1.32
N THR A 40 8.85 -19.66 2.37
CA THR A 40 8.38 -19.29 3.69
C THR A 40 9.32 -18.26 4.31
N TRP A 41 8.82 -17.08 4.65
CA TRP A 41 9.48 -15.91 5.28
C TRP A 41 10.04 -16.18 6.70
N ARG A 42 10.25 -17.42 7.06
CA ARG A 42 10.56 -17.88 8.43
C ARG A 42 11.91 -17.40 8.99
N THR A 43 12.69 -16.60 8.25
CA THR A 43 14.08 -16.30 8.64
C THR A 43 14.43 -14.83 8.35
N VAL A 44 13.76 -13.84 8.94
CA VAL A 44 14.06 -12.47 8.50
C VAL A 44 14.50 -11.48 9.58
N MET A 45 14.32 -11.72 10.85
CA MET A 45 14.91 -10.85 11.89
C MET A 45 15.22 -11.61 13.17
N THR A 46 16.35 -11.33 13.79
CA THR A 46 16.71 -11.87 15.10
C THR A 46 16.35 -10.87 16.20
N GLY A 47 15.64 -11.33 17.22
CA GLY A 47 15.46 -10.62 18.46
C GLY A 47 16.74 -10.63 19.32
N ARG A 48 16.71 -10.01 20.50
CA ARG A 48 17.84 -9.93 21.47
C ARG A 48 18.46 -11.29 21.85
N ALA A 49 17.82 -12.39 21.53
CA ALA A 49 18.26 -13.76 21.83
C ALA A 49 18.61 -14.60 20.58
N GLY A 50 18.73 -13.98 19.38
CA GLY A 50 19.11 -14.68 18.16
C GLY A 50 18.00 -15.52 17.50
N ALA A 51 16.76 -15.53 18.02
CA ALA A 51 15.63 -16.17 17.38
C ALA A 51 14.97 -15.24 16.35
N PRO A 52 14.45 -15.76 15.20
CA PRO A 52 13.73 -14.93 14.24
C PRO A 52 12.47 -14.34 14.87
N LEU A 53 12.26 -13.02 14.69
CA LEU A 53 11.05 -12.35 15.15
C LEU A 53 9.84 -12.78 14.29
N ALA A 54 8.68 -12.93 14.93
CA ALA A 54 7.42 -13.08 14.20
C ALA A 54 7.06 -11.80 13.46
N ALA A 55 6.40 -11.92 12.29
CA ALA A 55 6.04 -10.76 11.47
C ALA A 55 5.30 -9.64 12.25
N PRO A 56 4.33 -9.89 13.14
CA PRO A 56 3.70 -8.84 13.95
C PRO A 56 4.67 -8.11 14.90
N GLU A 57 5.71 -8.79 15.37
CA GLU A 57 6.73 -8.20 16.22
C GLU A 57 7.66 -7.28 15.41
N ILE A 58 8.00 -7.67 14.18
CA ILE A 58 8.71 -6.83 13.22
C ILE A 58 7.94 -5.53 12.99
N ILE A 59 6.64 -5.63 12.70
CA ILE A 59 5.79 -4.46 12.47
C ILE A 59 5.82 -3.52 13.70
N ARG A 60 5.68 -4.07 14.92
CA ARG A 60 5.65 -3.26 16.14
C ARG A 60 6.99 -2.60 16.47
N THR A 61 8.11 -3.28 16.24
CA THR A 61 9.45 -2.80 16.60
C THR A 61 10.08 -1.88 15.56
N ALA A 62 9.74 -2.07 14.28
CA ALA A 62 10.27 -1.29 13.17
C ALA A 62 9.46 -0.02 12.84
N THR A 63 8.28 0.15 13.44
CA THR A 63 7.37 1.26 13.14
C THR A 63 6.79 1.87 14.41
N ARG A 64 6.19 3.04 14.27
CA ARG A 64 5.45 3.73 15.33
C ARG A 64 3.97 3.85 14.99
N LEU A 65 3.11 3.75 15.99
CA LEU A 65 1.68 3.96 15.81
C LEU A 65 1.38 5.46 15.75
N LYS A 66 1.02 5.97 14.58
CA LYS A 66 0.76 7.38 14.30
C LYS A 66 -0.64 7.58 13.74
N PRO A 67 -1.29 8.72 14.00
CA PRO A 67 -2.51 9.09 13.28
C PRO A 67 -2.19 9.29 11.79
N VAL A 68 -3.17 8.98 10.93
CA VAL A 68 -3.08 9.25 9.50
C VAL A 68 -3.45 10.71 9.24
N PRO A 69 -2.64 11.49 8.51
CA PRO A 69 -2.84 12.94 8.42
C PRO A 69 -4.24 13.38 7.98
N LEU A 70 -4.80 12.79 6.91
CA LEU A 70 -6.12 13.16 6.40
C LEU A 70 -7.28 12.46 7.16
N VAL A 71 -7.00 11.38 7.86
CA VAL A 71 -7.98 10.58 8.62
C VAL A 71 -7.46 10.28 10.03
N PRO A 72 -7.30 11.30 10.89
CA PRO A 72 -6.66 11.17 12.21
C PRO A 72 -7.42 10.23 13.15
N GLU A 73 -8.65 9.89 12.83
CA GLU A 73 -9.46 8.87 13.51
C GLU A 73 -8.85 7.46 13.35
N ILE A 74 -8.02 7.23 12.31
CA ILE A 74 -7.32 5.97 12.08
C ILE A 74 -5.84 6.14 12.42
N ARG A 75 -5.31 5.17 13.14
CA ARG A 75 -3.90 5.10 13.50
C ARG A 75 -3.24 3.90 12.83
N LEU A 76 -2.11 4.11 12.19
CA LEU A 76 -1.33 3.06 11.54
C LEU A 76 0.08 2.95 12.12
N ARG A 77 0.62 1.77 12.06
CA ARG A 77 2.05 1.52 12.24
C ARG A 77 2.79 2.04 11.00
N GLN A 78 3.54 3.12 11.17
CA GLN A 78 4.26 3.80 10.09
C GLN A 78 5.75 3.86 10.41
N ALA A 79 6.60 3.72 9.39
CA ALA A 79 8.03 3.96 9.51
C ALA A 79 8.31 5.46 9.61
N ASP A 80 9.36 5.81 10.37
CA ASP A 80 9.87 7.19 10.40
C ASP A 80 10.73 7.48 9.17
N ASP A 81 11.49 6.48 8.72
CA ASP A 81 12.36 6.55 7.55
C ASP A 81 12.15 5.31 6.66
N PRO A 82 11.60 5.50 5.45
CA PRO A 82 11.36 4.44 4.49
C PRO A 82 12.62 3.67 4.09
N ILE A 83 13.70 4.41 3.82
CA ILE A 83 14.93 3.86 3.27
C ILE A 83 15.61 2.99 4.31
N SER A 84 15.75 3.50 5.54
CA SER A 84 16.31 2.72 6.64
C SER A 84 15.52 1.45 6.95
N LEU A 85 14.19 1.51 6.87
CA LEU A 85 13.36 0.32 7.07
C LEU A 85 13.62 -0.71 5.97
N TRP A 86 13.63 -0.29 4.70
CA TRP A 86 13.87 -1.16 3.56
C TRP A 86 15.25 -1.85 3.65
N GLN A 87 16.32 -1.06 3.87
CA GLN A 87 17.67 -1.58 4.06
C GLN A 87 17.76 -2.59 5.20
N ARG A 88 17.07 -2.33 6.32
CA ARG A 88 17.01 -3.27 7.46
C ARG A 88 16.31 -4.57 7.10
N ILE A 89 15.25 -4.53 6.29
CA ILE A 89 14.54 -5.72 5.81
C ILE A 89 15.45 -6.52 4.87
N GLU A 90 16.12 -5.88 3.93
CA GLU A 90 17.07 -6.54 3.02
C GLU A 90 18.24 -7.18 3.79
N LEU A 91 18.87 -6.43 4.69
CA LEU A 91 19.98 -6.94 5.51
C LEU A 91 19.55 -8.14 6.36
N ALA A 92 18.40 -8.05 7.00
CA ALA A 92 17.89 -9.13 7.85
C ALA A 92 17.46 -10.37 7.08
N SER A 93 16.98 -10.20 5.83
CA SER A 93 16.60 -11.31 4.95
C SER A 93 17.79 -11.95 4.23
N GLY A 94 18.95 -11.29 4.23
CA GLY A 94 20.10 -11.67 3.40
C GLY A 94 19.82 -11.57 1.89
N ARG A 95 18.82 -10.78 1.49
CA ARG A 95 18.39 -10.60 0.09
C ARG A 95 18.45 -9.12 -0.26
N THR A 96 18.78 -8.83 -1.51
CA THR A 96 18.81 -7.48 -2.07
C THR A 96 17.77 -7.38 -3.19
N GLY A 97 17.28 -6.16 -3.46
CA GLY A 97 16.28 -5.90 -4.49
C GLY A 97 14.89 -6.44 -4.11
N LEU A 98 14.59 -6.44 -2.82
CA LEU A 98 13.23 -6.67 -2.32
C LEU A 98 12.35 -5.48 -2.68
N ASP A 99 11.04 -5.72 -2.76
CA ASP A 99 10.08 -4.64 -2.91
C ASP A 99 10.12 -3.71 -1.69
N PRO A 100 9.98 -2.39 -1.88
CA PRO A 100 9.87 -1.47 -0.76
C PRO A 100 8.73 -1.84 0.19
N PRO A 101 8.88 -1.59 1.49
CA PRO A 101 7.84 -1.90 2.48
C PRO A 101 6.65 -0.94 2.37
N PHE A 102 5.87 -1.05 1.30
CA PHE A 102 4.72 -0.18 1.00
C PHE A 102 3.70 -0.13 2.12
N TRP A 103 3.56 -1.23 2.88
CA TRP A 103 2.68 -1.35 4.05
C TRP A 103 3.05 -0.41 5.21
N ALA A 104 4.26 0.13 5.22
CA ALA A 104 4.75 0.96 6.31
C ALA A 104 4.37 2.46 6.17
N PHE A 105 3.50 2.80 5.22
CA PHE A 105 3.16 4.20 4.90
C PHE A 105 1.67 4.39 4.65
N ALA A 106 1.19 5.62 4.93
CA ALA A 106 -0.15 6.08 4.58
C ALA A 106 -0.08 6.84 3.24
N TRP A 107 -0.19 6.12 2.13
CA TRP A 107 -0.12 6.68 0.78
C TRP A 107 -1.31 7.59 0.47
N ALA A 108 -1.13 8.54 -0.45
CA ALA A 108 -2.10 9.58 -0.72
C ALA A 108 -3.45 9.05 -1.23
N GLY A 109 -3.45 8.06 -2.13
CA GLY A 109 -4.68 7.42 -2.61
C GLY A 109 -5.44 6.72 -1.50
N GLY A 110 -4.73 6.00 -0.64
CA GLY A 110 -5.30 5.34 0.54
C GLY A 110 -5.90 6.31 1.53
N GLN A 111 -5.24 7.46 1.80
CA GLN A 111 -5.76 8.50 2.69
C GLN A 111 -7.05 9.12 2.14
N ALA A 112 -7.06 9.49 0.85
CA ALA A 112 -8.23 10.08 0.21
C ALA A 112 -9.41 9.11 0.18
N LEU A 113 -9.18 7.85 -0.18
CA LEU A 113 -10.25 6.84 -0.23
C LEU A 113 -10.77 6.52 1.18
N ALA A 114 -9.90 6.43 2.17
CA ALA A 114 -10.32 6.25 3.57
C ALA A 114 -11.16 7.43 4.07
N ARG A 115 -10.79 8.68 3.75
CA ARG A 115 -11.58 9.86 4.09
C ARG A 115 -12.95 9.82 3.41
N TYR A 116 -12.99 9.50 2.13
CA TYR A 116 -14.23 9.37 1.38
C TYR A 116 -15.19 8.35 2.04
N LEU A 117 -14.69 7.16 2.39
CA LEU A 117 -15.51 6.11 3.02
C LEU A 117 -16.06 6.52 4.39
N LEU A 118 -15.29 7.28 5.19
CA LEU A 118 -15.75 7.78 6.48
C LEU A 118 -16.77 8.91 6.34
N ASP A 119 -16.64 9.76 5.31
CA ASP A 119 -17.60 10.83 5.02
C ASP A 119 -18.87 10.31 4.33
N HIS A 120 -18.78 9.19 3.59
CA HIS A 120 -19.84 8.55 2.84
C HIS A 120 -20.03 7.08 3.25
N PRO A 121 -20.39 6.81 4.52
CA PRO A 121 -20.49 5.45 5.05
C PRO A 121 -21.53 4.59 4.33
N GLU A 122 -22.54 5.20 3.69
CA GLU A 122 -23.54 4.50 2.87
C GLU A 122 -22.90 3.70 1.72
N THR A 123 -21.70 4.05 1.30
CA THR A 123 -20.93 3.35 0.27
C THR A 123 -20.64 1.89 0.66
N VAL A 124 -20.35 1.65 1.95
CA VAL A 124 -19.91 0.32 2.43
C VAL A 124 -20.79 -0.24 3.55
N ARG A 125 -21.64 0.57 4.17
CA ARG A 125 -22.45 0.15 5.32
C ARG A 125 -23.32 -1.06 5.00
N GLY A 126 -23.17 -2.11 5.82
CA GLY A 126 -23.91 -3.36 5.67
C GLY A 126 -23.48 -4.23 4.48
N ARG A 127 -22.42 -3.84 3.77
CA ARG A 127 -21.91 -4.50 2.56
C ARG A 127 -20.64 -5.28 2.85
N HIS A 128 -20.33 -6.26 1.99
CA HIS A 128 -19.02 -6.89 1.96
C HIS A 128 -18.07 -6.07 1.07
N ALA A 129 -17.01 -5.52 1.64
CA ALA A 129 -15.98 -4.77 0.94
C ALA A 129 -14.70 -5.60 0.75
N ILE A 130 -14.09 -5.48 -0.42
CA ILE A 130 -12.77 -6.02 -0.73
C ILE A 130 -11.80 -4.86 -0.95
N ASP A 131 -10.64 -4.88 -0.28
CA ASP A 131 -9.54 -3.94 -0.47
C ASP A 131 -8.36 -4.66 -1.12
N VAL A 132 -7.94 -4.20 -2.30
CA VAL A 132 -6.94 -4.85 -3.15
C VAL A 132 -5.62 -4.10 -3.10
N ALA A 133 -4.50 -4.82 -2.98
CA ALA A 133 -3.17 -4.26 -2.73
C ALA A 133 -3.20 -3.35 -1.49
N SER A 134 -3.73 -3.90 -0.40
CA SER A 134 -4.18 -3.18 0.79
C SER A 134 -3.04 -2.54 1.61
N GLY A 135 -1.80 -3.01 1.45
CA GLY A 135 -0.61 -2.49 2.09
C GLY A 135 -0.74 -2.38 3.62
N SER A 136 -0.93 -1.18 4.13
CA SER A 136 -1.10 -0.90 5.56
C SER A 136 -2.46 -1.32 6.12
N GLY A 137 -3.44 -1.62 5.28
CA GLY A 137 -4.83 -1.86 5.68
C GLY A 137 -5.66 -0.59 5.87
N LEU A 138 -5.17 0.57 5.47
CA LEU A 138 -5.83 1.85 5.72
C LEU A 138 -7.27 1.88 5.20
N VAL A 139 -7.46 1.51 3.94
CA VAL A 139 -8.77 1.54 3.27
C VAL A 139 -9.70 0.47 3.86
N ALA A 140 -9.19 -0.73 4.11
CA ALA A 140 -9.93 -1.81 4.77
C ALA A 140 -10.41 -1.41 6.18
N ILE A 141 -9.55 -0.76 6.98
CA ILE A 141 -9.89 -0.25 8.32
C ILE A 141 -10.96 0.83 8.22
N ALA A 142 -10.84 1.75 7.25
CA ALA A 142 -11.85 2.79 7.02
C ALA A 142 -13.20 2.19 6.64
N ALA A 143 -13.23 1.20 5.75
CA ALA A 143 -14.45 0.49 5.38
C ALA A 143 -15.12 -0.20 6.59
N ALA A 144 -14.33 -0.88 7.42
CA ALA A 144 -14.84 -1.51 8.64
C ALA A 144 -15.42 -0.48 9.63
N ARG A 145 -14.74 0.67 9.84
CA ARG A 145 -15.22 1.76 10.67
C ARG A 145 -16.47 2.45 10.13
N ALA A 146 -16.59 2.53 8.81
CA ALA A 146 -17.77 3.05 8.13
C ALA A 146 -18.97 2.09 8.16
N GLY A 147 -18.81 0.91 8.77
CA GLY A 147 -19.90 -0.03 9.03
C GLY A 147 -20.09 -1.10 7.95
N ALA A 148 -19.04 -1.44 7.20
CA ALA A 148 -19.08 -2.61 6.34
C ALA A 148 -19.42 -3.88 7.15
N ALA A 149 -20.25 -4.76 6.61
CA ALA A 149 -20.65 -6.01 7.27
C ALA A 149 -19.48 -7.00 7.34
N ALA A 150 -18.63 -6.99 6.31
CA ALA A 150 -17.38 -7.75 6.24
C ALA A 150 -16.36 -6.99 5.41
N VAL A 151 -15.08 -7.12 5.76
CA VAL A 151 -13.98 -6.56 4.98
C VAL A 151 -12.91 -7.62 4.77
N THR A 152 -12.54 -7.84 3.51
CA THR A 152 -11.41 -8.69 3.14
C THR A 152 -10.33 -7.84 2.47
N ALA A 153 -9.12 -7.85 3.03
CA ALA A 153 -7.97 -7.15 2.50
C ALA A 153 -7.00 -8.15 1.87
N TYR A 154 -6.66 -7.93 0.62
CA TYR A 154 -5.71 -8.76 -0.14
C TYR A 154 -4.39 -8.03 -0.35
N ASP A 155 -3.31 -8.74 -0.11
CA ASP A 155 -1.97 -8.29 -0.47
C ASP A 155 -1.08 -9.50 -0.79
N ILE A 156 -0.05 -9.32 -1.60
CA ILE A 156 0.92 -10.36 -1.93
C ILE A 156 2.09 -10.41 -0.93
N ASP A 157 2.30 -9.33 -0.17
CA ASP A 157 3.37 -9.22 0.83
C ASP A 157 2.93 -9.78 2.19
N PRO A 158 3.57 -10.86 2.70
CA PRO A 158 3.27 -11.38 4.04
C PRO A 158 3.46 -10.37 5.17
N LEU A 159 4.35 -9.37 5.01
CA LEU A 159 4.51 -8.29 5.99
C LEU A 159 3.34 -7.29 5.93
N ALA A 160 2.78 -7.04 4.76
CA ALA A 160 1.53 -6.28 4.63
C ALA A 160 0.38 -6.97 5.37
N ILE A 161 0.24 -8.29 5.23
CA ILE A 161 -0.77 -9.07 5.98
C ILE A 161 -0.60 -8.91 7.49
N ALA A 162 0.63 -8.99 7.98
CA ALA A 162 0.91 -8.75 9.40
C ALA A 162 0.61 -7.31 9.82
N ALA A 163 0.93 -6.33 8.96
CA ALA A 163 0.63 -4.92 9.20
C ALA A 163 -0.88 -4.65 9.27
N ILE A 164 -1.66 -5.21 8.32
CA ILE A 164 -3.13 -5.13 8.32
C ILE A 164 -3.70 -5.65 9.65
N ALA A 165 -3.28 -6.83 10.09
CA ALA A 165 -3.78 -7.42 11.33
C ALA A 165 -3.43 -6.57 12.57
N VAL A 166 -2.18 -6.07 12.66
CA VAL A 166 -1.72 -5.22 13.77
C VAL A 166 -2.45 -3.87 13.75
N ASN A 167 -2.64 -3.27 12.58
CA ASN A 167 -3.31 -1.98 12.42
C ASN A 167 -4.82 -2.10 12.69
N ALA A 168 -5.49 -3.13 12.18
CA ALA A 168 -6.90 -3.39 12.46
C ALA A 168 -7.15 -3.54 13.97
N GLY A 169 -6.32 -4.33 14.66
CA GLY A 169 -6.38 -4.48 16.11
C GLY A 169 -6.16 -3.15 16.86
N ALA A 170 -5.23 -2.31 16.41
CA ALA A 170 -4.96 -1.00 17.00
C ALA A 170 -6.13 0.00 16.82
N ASN A 171 -7.00 -0.23 15.85
CA ASN A 171 -8.19 0.57 15.56
C ASN A 171 -9.50 -0.07 16.06
N GLY A 172 -9.42 -1.23 16.72
CA GLY A 172 -10.59 -1.93 17.28
C GLY A 172 -11.58 -2.45 16.23
N VAL A 173 -11.10 -2.78 15.03
CA VAL A 173 -11.90 -3.33 13.93
C VAL A 173 -11.42 -4.71 13.52
N THR A 174 -12.31 -5.47 12.86
CA THR A 174 -12.01 -6.77 12.27
C THR A 174 -11.86 -6.64 10.76
N VAL A 175 -10.74 -7.12 10.24
CA VAL A 175 -10.45 -7.22 8.80
C VAL A 175 -9.89 -8.61 8.54
N LEU A 176 -10.43 -9.33 7.56
CA LEU A 176 -9.84 -10.58 7.09
C LEU A 176 -8.68 -10.25 6.13
N ALA A 177 -7.46 -10.47 6.58
CA ALA A 177 -6.27 -10.26 5.75
C ALA A 177 -5.86 -11.57 5.06
N VAL A 178 -5.73 -11.53 3.74
CA VAL A 178 -5.45 -12.70 2.88
C VAL A 178 -4.18 -12.45 2.06
N CYS A 179 -3.17 -13.29 2.25
CA CYS A 179 -1.95 -13.27 1.45
C CYS A 179 -2.17 -14.02 0.14
N ALA A 180 -2.60 -13.29 -0.89
CA ALA A 180 -2.87 -13.88 -2.21
C ALA A 180 -2.82 -12.82 -3.30
N ASP A 181 -2.43 -13.23 -4.51
CA ASP A 181 -2.59 -12.44 -5.71
C ASP A 181 -4.00 -12.61 -6.28
N VAL A 182 -4.93 -11.78 -5.80
CA VAL A 182 -6.33 -11.81 -6.22
C VAL A 182 -6.54 -11.23 -7.63
N LEU A 183 -5.52 -10.53 -8.16
CA LEU A 183 -5.57 -9.96 -9.51
C LEU A 183 -5.29 -10.99 -10.60
N ASP A 184 -4.75 -12.16 -10.25
CA ASP A 184 -4.50 -13.23 -11.17
C ASP A 184 -5.82 -13.79 -11.71
N GLU A 185 -5.88 -14.03 -13.04
CA GLU A 185 -7.10 -14.56 -13.70
C GLU A 185 -7.40 -15.99 -13.24
N ASP A 186 -6.36 -16.75 -12.92
CA ASP A 186 -6.43 -18.10 -12.34
C ASP A 186 -6.45 -18.08 -10.81
N GLY A 187 -6.41 -16.89 -10.20
CA GLY A 187 -6.43 -16.70 -8.75
C GLY A 187 -7.79 -17.03 -8.14
N PRO A 188 -7.86 -17.15 -6.80
CA PRO A 188 -9.13 -17.41 -6.15
C PRO A 188 -10.12 -16.30 -6.54
N PRO A 189 -11.33 -16.66 -7.00
CA PRO A 189 -12.32 -15.64 -7.31
C PRO A 189 -12.55 -14.81 -6.06
N ALA A 190 -12.48 -13.48 -6.19
CA ALA A 190 -12.91 -12.62 -5.11
C ALA A 190 -14.34 -13.05 -4.73
N PRO A 191 -14.58 -13.56 -3.52
CA PRO A 191 -15.92 -13.95 -3.11
C PRO A 191 -16.83 -12.74 -3.30
N GLY A 192 -18.08 -12.93 -3.68
CA GLY A 192 -19.05 -11.92 -4.05
C GLY A 192 -18.95 -10.67 -3.19
N ALA A 193 -18.23 -9.66 -3.68
CA ALA A 193 -18.07 -8.38 -3.02
C ALA A 193 -19.17 -7.44 -3.50
N ASP A 194 -19.76 -6.70 -2.59
CA ASP A 194 -20.66 -5.61 -2.92
C ASP A 194 -19.90 -4.34 -3.28
N VAL A 195 -18.65 -4.21 -2.76
CA VAL A 195 -17.78 -3.07 -2.98
C VAL A 195 -16.34 -3.53 -3.19
N VAL A 196 -15.68 -3.04 -4.24
CA VAL A 196 -14.27 -3.26 -4.53
C VAL A 196 -13.51 -1.94 -4.41
N LEU A 197 -12.47 -1.95 -3.59
CA LEU A 197 -11.64 -0.80 -3.25
C LEU A 197 -10.20 -1.06 -3.71
N ALA A 198 -9.57 -0.06 -4.31
CA ALA A 198 -8.16 -0.09 -4.68
C ALA A 198 -7.54 1.29 -4.49
N ALA A 199 -6.41 1.39 -3.82
CA ALA A 199 -5.73 2.67 -3.66
C ALA A 199 -4.26 2.55 -4.02
N ASP A 200 -3.73 3.60 -4.67
CA ASP A 200 -2.32 3.72 -5.02
C ASP A 200 -1.75 2.59 -5.91
N ALA A 201 -2.61 1.83 -6.59
CA ALA A 201 -2.26 0.61 -7.32
C ALA A 201 -1.91 0.83 -8.81
N PHE A 202 -1.81 2.10 -9.28
CA PHE A 202 -1.54 2.43 -10.69
C PHE A 202 -0.11 2.95 -10.94
N TYR A 203 0.86 2.45 -10.17
CA TYR A 203 2.25 2.93 -10.22
C TYR A 203 3.12 2.18 -11.24
N GLU A 204 2.71 1.00 -11.69
CA GLU A 204 3.40 0.18 -12.67
C GLU A 204 2.41 -0.28 -13.74
N ARG A 205 2.87 -0.37 -15.00
CA ARG A 205 2.00 -0.60 -16.18
C ARG A 205 1.23 -1.94 -16.10
N ASP A 206 1.95 -3.02 -15.83
CA ASP A 206 1.36 -4.36 -15.84
C ASP A 206 0.40 -4.55 -14.66
N LEU A 207 0.80 -4.06 -13.49
CA LEU A 207 -0.06 -4.04 -12.30
C LEU A 207 -1.32 -3.21 -12.57
N ALA A 208 -1.20 -2.00 -13.11
CA ALA A 208 -2.34 -1.14 -13.42
C ALA A 208 -3.33 -1.81 -14.37
N GLY A 209 -2.83 -2.53 -15.38
CA GLY A 209 -3.67 -3.32 -16.30
C GLY A 209 -4.42 -4.44 -15.57
N ARG A 210 -3.75 -5.17 -14.67
CA ARG A 210 -4.36 -6.25 -13.87
C ARG A 210 -5.40 -5.71 -12.89
N VAL A 211 -5.07 -4.64 -12.18
CA VAL A 211 -6.00 -3.94 -11.28
C VAL A 211 -7.24 -3.51 -12.04
N MET A 212 -7.07 -2.85 -13.19
CA MET A 212 -8.20 -2.37 -13.98
C MET A 212 -9.12 -3.52 -14.41
N ARG A 213 -8.58 -4.64 -14.93
CA ARG A 213 -9.38 -5.83 -15.27
C ARG A 213 -10.12 -6.39 -14.06
N PHE A 214 -9.49 -6.41 -12.90
CA PHE A 214 -10.13 -6.87 -11.67
C PHE A 214 -11.31 -5.98 -11.27
N LEU A 215 -11.13 -4.66 -11.30
CA LEU A 215 -12.19 -3.67 -11.02
C LEU A 215 -13.36 -3.83 -11.98
N GLU A 216 -13.09 -3.99 -13.28
CA GLU A 216 -14.14 -4.19 -14.29
C GLU A 216 -14.89 -5.50 -14.10
N ARG A 217 -14.20 -6.58 -13.74
CA ARG A 217 -14.88 -7.85 -13.42
C ARG A 217 -15.78 -7.72 -12.19
N GLY A 218 -15.34 -6.96 -11.16
CA GLY A 218 -16.16 -6.65 -10.00
C GLY A 218 -17.41 -5.86 -10.38
N HIS A 219 -17.22 -4.81 -11.15
CA HIS A 219 -18.32 -3.96 -11.64
C HIS A 219 -19.33 -4.73 -12.51
N ALA A 220 -18.86 -5.55 -13.42
CA ALA A 220 -19.73 -6.39 -14.27
C ALA A 220 -20.58 -7.40 -13.47
N ARG A 221 -20.19 -7.69 -12.22
CA ARG A 221 -20.95 -8.52 -11.27
C ARG A 221 -21.87 -7.71 -10.36
N GLY A 222 -21.95 -6.41 -10.54
CA GLY A 222 -22.79 -5.49 -9.77
C GLY A 222 -22.11 -4.87 -8.54
N ALA A 223 -20.81 -5.07 -8.33
CA ALA A 223 -20.10 -4.43 -7.25
C ALA A 223 -19.90 -2.93 -7.54
N ALA A 224 -20.05 -2.08 -6.54
CA ALA A 224 -19.55 -0.71 -6.58
C ALA A 224 -18.02 -0.73 -6.58
N VAL A 225 -17.40 0.10 -7.41
CA VAL A 225 -15.94 0.14 -7.53
C VAL A 225 -15.45 1.55 -7.23
N LEU A 226 -14.47 1.66 -6.32
CA LEU A 226 -13.79 2.91 -6.02
C LEU A 226 -12.28 2.73 -6.03
N ALA A 227 -11.59 3.68 -6.67
CA ALA A 227 -10.14 3.74 -6.67
C ALA A 227 -9.66 5.12 -6.19
N GLY A 228 -8.64 5.13 -5.31
CA GLY A 228 -7.98 6.35 -4.85
C GLY A 228 -6.61 6.51 -5.50
N ASP A 229 -6.39 7.60 -6.26
CA ASP A 229 -5.09 7.87 -6.88
C ASP A 229 -4.88 9.38 -7.14
N PHE A 230 -3.65 9.86 -7.01
CA PHE A 230 -3.29 11.26 -7.29
C PHE A 230 -2.99 11.52 -8.77
N GLY A 231 -3.25 10.55 -9.64
CA GLY A 231 -3.04 10.68 -11.08
C GLY A 231 -1.70 10.17 -11.56
N ARG A 232 -1.28 9.00 -11.07
CA ARG A 232 -0.08 8.31 -11.55
C ARG A 232 -0.13 8.01 -13.04
N ALA A 233 1.04 7.78 -13.64
CA ALA A 233 1.23 7.66 -15.08
C ALA A 233 0.38 6.57 -15.76
N TYR A 234 0.04 5.52 -15.02
CA TYR A 234 -0.70 4.37 -15.55
C TYR A 234 -2.17 4.32 -15.11
N LEU A 235 -2.66 5.39 -14.45
CA LEU A 235 -4.09 5.53 -14.15
C LEU A 235 -4.88 5.73 -15.45
N PRO A 236 -5.82 4.83 -15.81
CA PRO A 236 -6.59 4.92 -17.06
C PRO A 236 -7.77 5.89 -16.90
N ARG A 237 -7.48 7.20 -16.91
CA ARG A 237 -8.45 8.27 -16.65
C ARG A 237 -9.62 8.31 -17.65
N ASP A 238 -9.40 7.83 -18.85
CA ASP A 238 -10.40 7.74 -19.93
C ASP A 238 -11.45 6.66 -19.67
N ARG A 239 -11.18 5.74 -18.74
CA ARG A 239 -12.08 4.64 -18.35
C ARG A 239 -12.73 4.85 -16.99
N LEU A 240 -12.42 5.93 -16.30
CA LEU A 240 -12.83 6.21 -14.94
C LEU A 240 -13.55 7.55 -14.84
N ALA A 241 -14.57 7.63 -14.00
CA ALA A 241 -15.25 8.87 -13.64
C ALA A 241 -14.77 9.39 -12.29
N ALA A 242 -14.47 10.68 -12.22
CA ALA A 242 -14.10 11.33 -10.96
C ALA A 242 -15.33 11.49 -10.05
N VAL A 243 -15.22 11.06 -8.80
CA VAL A 243 -16.27 11.12 -7.78
C VAL A 243 -16.03 12.24 -6.79
N ALA A 244 -14.83 12.34 -6.25
CA ALA A 244 -14.42 13.34 -5.27
C ALA A 244 -12.93 13.62 -5.38
N SER A 245 -12.45 14.72 -4.79
CA SER A 245 -11.03 15.02 -4.72
C SER A 245 -10.67 15.64 -3.38
N TYR A 246 -9.49 15.31 -2.90
CA TYR A 246 -8.93 15.78 -1.63
C TYR A 246 -7.51 16.30 -1.81
N ASP A 247 -7.14 17.31 -1.05
CA ASP A 247 -5.74 17.74 -0.91
C ASP A 247 -5.13 16.97 0.25
N VAL A 248 -4.30 15.99 -0.09
CA VAL A 248 -3.76 15.01 0.86
C VAL A 248 -2.35 15.42 1.26
N PRO A 249 -2.02 15.50 2.57
CA PRO A 249 -0.64 15.60 3.01
C PRO A 249 0.16 14.40 2.51
N GLY A 250 1.13 14.66 1.64
CA GLY A 250 1.97 13.64 1.03
C GLY A 250 3.18 13.28 1.89
N LEU A 251 3.83 12.19 1.52
CA LEU A 251 5.14 11.82 2.01
C LEU A 251 6.18 12.46 1.08
N SER A 252 6.61 13.69 1.37
CA SER A 252 7.48 14.50 0.47
C SER A 252 8.72 13.74 -0.01
N VAL A 253 9.32 12.92 0.87
CA VAL A 253 10.49 12.08 0.56
C VAL A 253 10.16 10.98 -0.46
N LEU A 254 8.94 10.42 -0.45
CA LEU A 254 8.54 9.30 -1.32
C LEU A 254 7.70 9.77 -2.50
N GLU A 255 6.86 10.76 -2.30
CA GLU A 255 5.89 11.21 -3.29
C GLU A 255 6.28 12.54 -3.97
N GLY A 256 7.37 13.18 -3.53
CA GLY A 256 7.96 14.35 -4.18
C GLY A 256 7.17 15.66 -4.01
N SER A 257 6.19 15.72 -3.12
CA SER A 257 5.50 16.95 -2.74
C SER A 257 4.81 16.82 -1.38
N ASP A 258 4.64 17.95 -0.69
CA ASP A 258 4.01 18.01 0.64
C ASP A 258 2.48 17.88 0.59
N ILE A 259 1.87 18.21 -0.56
CA ILE A 259 0.42 18.08 -0.80
C ILE A 259 0.19 17.42 -2.16
N LYS A 260 -0.71 16.43 -2.18
CA LYS A 260 -1.16 15.72 -3.37
C LYS A 260 -2.65 15.92 -3.60
N ARG A 261 -3.01 16.55 -4.71
CA ARG A 261 -4.40 16.53 -5.17
C ARG A 261 -4.75 15.11 -5.61
N THR A 262 -5.55 14.43 -4.79
CA THR A 262 -5.89 13.02 -4.94
C THR A 262 -7.37 12.87 -5.26
N THR A 263 -7.70 12.07 -6.26
CA THR A 263 -9.07 11.88 -6.74
C THR A 263 -9.54 10.47 -6.45
N ILE A 264 -10.80 10.38 -6.04
CA ILE A 264 -11.55 9.12 -5.97
C ILE A 264 -12.22 8.92 -7.32
N TRP A 265 -12.00 7.75 -7.87
CA TRP A 265 -12.48 7.33 -9.18
C TRP A 265 -13.47 6.18 -9.03
N SER A 266 -14.47 6.13 -9.92
CA SER A 266 -15.37 4.99 -10.08
C SER A 266 -15.40 4.53 -11.54
N LEU A 267 -15.91 3.34 -11.78
CA LEU A 267 -16.30 2.95 -13.13
C LEU A 267 -17.61 3.63 -13.48
N PRO A 268 -17.76 4.16 -14.72
CA PRO A 268 -19.02 4.70 -15.19
C PRO A 268 -20.09 3.59 -15.24
N GLY A 269 -21.33 3.95 -14.91
CA GLY A 269 -22.48 3.05 -14.97
C GLY A 269 -22.90 2.69 -16.38
#